data_64ebf7de3607a63f85206782fd6945d3
#
_entry.id   64ebf7de3607a63f85206782fd6945d3
#
_cell.length_a   1.000
_cell.length_b   1.000
_cell.length_c   1.000
_cell.angle_alpha   90.00
_cell.angle_beta   90.00
_cell.angle_gamma   90.00
#
_symmetry.space_group_name_H-M   'P 1'
#
loop_
_entity.id
_entity.type
_entity.pdbx_description
1 polymer ?
#
loop_
_entity_poly.entity_id
_entity_poly.type
_entity_poly.pdbx_seq_one_letter_code
_entity_poly.pdbx_strand_id
1 'polypeptide(L)'
;LVKRLAEGVKQPVSHTRLANLISTAGIKISKATIIDFIKYLKESCLLFPLENYAAKFAERNSNMKYYFIDNGLLHIFLTDANTSLLENIVAIQLYKKYGNEVYFYNQNIEVDFIIPEQKTAYQVSYSLMDENTYQRETEALIKLNTVFPMEQMYIITKDEERTIAHEKGINIEVIPVWKWLLNETIIK
;
A
#
# COMPACT_ATOMS: atom_id res chain seq x y z
N LEU A 1 9.55 -16.24 -7.62
CA LEU A 1 8.70 -15.68 -6.56
C LEU A 1 8.91 -14.16 -6.44
N VAL A 2 10.14 -13.68 -6.18
CA VAL A 2 10.43 -12.24 -5.94
C VAL A 2 9.90 -11.35 -7.07
N LYS A 3 10.16 -11.70 -8.34
CA LYS A 3 9.64 -10.96 -9.50
C LYS A 3 8.09 -10.86 -9.47
N ARG A 4 7.38 -11.94 -9.12
CA ARG A 4 5.91 -11.93 -9.03
C ARG A 4 5.40 -11.04 -7.90
N LEU A 5 6.12 -11.01 -6.77
CA LEU A 5 5.80 -10.09 -5.67
C LEU A 5 6.05 -8.63 -6.08
N ALA A 6 7.12 -8.35 -6.81
CA ALA A 6 7.43 -7.01 -7.33
C ALA A 6 6.37 -6.52 -8.33
N GLU A 7 6.00 -7.36 -9.31
CA GLU A 7 4.94 -7.06 -10.29
C GLU A 7 3.56 -6.82 -9.62
N GLY A 8 3.32 -7.44 -8.47
CA GLY A 8 2.08 -7.33 -7.70
C GLY A 8 2.17 -6.46 -6.45
N VAL A 9 3.18 -5.61 -6.30
CA VAL A 9 3.46 -4.87 -5.05
C VAL A 9 2.27 -4.07 -4.52
N LYS A 10 1.43 -3.53 -5.39
CA LYS A 10 0.23 -2.76 -5.02
C LYS A 10 -1.02 -3.61 -4.77
N GLN A 11 -0.96 -4.90 -5.01
CA GLN A 11 -2.14 -5.77 -4.99
C GLN A 11 -2.05 -6.81 -3.87
N PRO A 12 -3.14 -7.01 -3.11
CA PRO A 12 -3.16 -8.09 -2.14
C PRO A 12 -3.08 -9.44 -2.85
N VAL A 13 -2.29 -10.34 -2.29
CA VAL A 13 -2.08 -11.67 -2.86
C VAL A 13 -2.06 -12.74 -1.80
N SER A 14 -2.77 -13.86 -2.06
CA SER A 14 -2.72 -15.03 -1.20
C SER A 14 -1.58 -15.98 -1.59
N HIS A 15 -1.09 -16.73 -0.61
CA HIS A 15 -0.06 -17.76 -0.83
C HIS A 15 -0.49 -18.80 -1.88
N THR A 16 -1.78 -19.15 -1.90
CA THR A 16 -2.33 -20.07 -2.92
C THR A 16 -2.27 -19.46 -4.31
N ARG A 17 -2.63 -18.19 -4.46
CA ARG A 17 -2.52 -17.47 -5.75
C ARG A 17 -1.07 -17.39 -6.22
N LEU A 18 -0.12 -17.10 -5.32
CA LEU A 18 1.31 -17.10 -5.65
C LEU A 18 1.80 -18.48 -6.12
N ALA A 19 1.40 -19.57 -5.41
CA ALA A 19 1.75 -20.92 -5.82
C ALA A 19 1.22 -21.24 -7.24
N ASN A 20 -0.04 -20.87 -7.51
CA ASN A 20 -0.64 -21.07 -8.83
C ASN A 20 0.08 -20.26 -9.92
N LEU A 21 0.38 -18.97 -9.67
CA LEU A 21 1.10 -18.12 -10.62
C LEU A 21 2.51 -18.64 -10.96
N ILE A 22 3.20 -19.25 -9.99
CA ILE A 22 4.52 -19.86 -10.22
C ILE A 22 4.36 -21.18 -10.97
N SER A 23 3.33 -21.96 -10.66
CA SER A 23 3.05 -23.23 -11.32
C SER A 23 2.73 -23.07 -12.81
N THR A 24 2.11 -21.95 -13.22
CA THR A 24 1.89 -21.65 -14.64
C THR A 24 3.19 -21.41 -15.42
N ALA A 25 4.29 -21.09 -14.72
CA ALA A 25 5.63 -20.98 -15.31
C ALA A 25 6.38 -22.34 -15.38
N GLY A 26 5.67 -23.46 -15.18
CA GLY A 26 6.24 -24.81 -15.26
C GLY A 26 6.90 -25.32 -13.99
N ILE A 27 6.88 -24.57 -12.89
CA ILE A 27 7.51 -24.94 -11.62
C ILE A 27 6.43 -25.39 -10.63
N LYS A 28 6.30 -26.69 -10.39
CA LYS A 28 5.39 -27.18 -9.34
C LYS A 28 5.89 -26.76 -7.95
N ILE A 29 5.09 -25.96 -7.26
CA ILE A 29 5.40 -25.48 -5.92
C ILE A 29 4.16 -25.56 -5.02
N SER A 30 4.36 -25.97 -3.77
CA SER A 30 3.28 -26.06 -2.79
C SER A 30 3.02 -24.72 -2.12
N LYS A 31 1.80 -24.53 -1.58
CA LYS A 31 1.48 -23.38 -0.72
C LYS A 31 2.42 -23.29 0.49
N ALA A 32 2.76 -24.44 1.10
CA ALA A 32 3.68 -24.50 2.25
C ALA A 32 5.05 -23.92 1.87
N THR A 33 5.62 -24.35 0.74
CA THR A 33 6.90 -23.82 0.23
C THR A 33 6.86 -22.31 -0.04
N ILE A 34 5.72 -21.79 -0.53
CA ILE A 34 5.55 -20.34 -0.70
C ILE A 34 5.60 -19.62 0.65
N ILE A 35 4.93 -20.16 1.67
CA ILE A 35 4.95 -19.59 3.03
C ILE A 35 6.38 -19.54 3.57
N ASP A 36 7.15 -20.64 3.43
CA ASP A 36 8.54 -20.70 3.87
C ASP A 36 9.42 -19.67 3.13
N PHE A 37 9.27 -19.55 1.81
CA PHE A 37 10.03 -18.58 1.03
C PHE A 37 9.69 -17.13 1.41
N ILE A 38 8.40 -16.81 1.62
CA ILE A 38 8.01 -15.47 2.10
C ILE A 38 8.60 -15.19 3.48
N LYS A 39 8.60 -16.20 4.38
CA LYS A 39 9.25 -16.06 5.68
C LYS A 39 10.73 -15.70 5.52
N TYR A 40 11.48 -16.42 4.68
CA TYR A 40 12.89 -16.11 4.43
C TYR A 40 13.11 -14.73 3.82
N LEU A 41 12.23 -14.28 2.89
CA LEU A 41 12.32 -12.95 2.31
C LEU A 41 12.06 -11.84 3.34
N LYS A 42 11.19 -12.09 4.32
CA LYS A 42 10.97 -11.19 5.47
C LYS A 42 12.16 -11.18 6.42
N GLU A 43 12.68 -12.34 6.79
CA GLU A 43 13.84 -12.49 7.69
C GLU A 43 15.11 -11.89 7.09
N SER A 44 15.26 -11.95 5.76
CA SER A 44 16.36 -11.28 5.04
C SER A 44 16.16 -9.79 4.82
N CYS A 45 15.12 -9.20 5.40
CA CYS A 45 14.79 -7.79 5.24
C CYS A 45 14.62 -7.36 3.77
N LEU A 46 14.14 -8.24 2.90
CA LEU A 46 13.80 -7.88 1.52
C LEU A 46 12.39 -7.31 1.41
N LEU A 47 11.45 -7.88 2.19
CA LEU A 47 10.03 -7.56 2.14
C LEU A 47 9.45 -7.33 3.53
N PHE A 48 8.37 -6.55 3.58
CA PHE A 48 7.48 -6.49 4.73
C PHE A 48 6.01 -6.61 4.25
N PRO A 49 5.15 -7.30 5.02
CA PRO A 49 3.74 -7.43 4.69
C PRO A 49 2.94 -6.29 5.31
N LEU A 50 1.83 -5.94 4.66
CA LEU A 50 0.72 -5.22 5.29
C LEU A 50 -0.52 -6.10 5.30
N GLU A 51 -1.25 -6.06 6.41
CA GLU A 51 -2.52 -6.77 6.60
C GLU A 51 -3.70 -5.91 6.15
N ASN A 52 -4.79 -6.57 5.74
CA ASN A 52 -6.05 -5.89 5.48
C ASN A 52 -6.79 -5.62 6.80
N TYR A 53 -6.97 -4.35 7.14
CA TYR A 53 -7.69 -3.97 8.35
C TYR A 53 -9.15 -4.42 8.36
N ALA A 54 -9.80 -4.43 7.19
CA ALA A 54 -11.19 -4.87 7.04
C ALA A 54 -11.38 -6.40 7.19
N ALA A 55 -10.30 -7.18 7.08
CA ALA A 55 -10.39 -8.64 7.18
C ALA A 55 -10.63 -9.08 8.64
N LYS A 56 -11.39 -10.17 8.80
CA LYS A 56 -11.52 -10.83 10.10
C LYS A 56 -10.14 -11.26 10.60
N PHE A 57 -9.93 -11.22 11.91
CA PHE A 57 -8.62 -11.53 12.52
C PHE A 57 -8.01 -12.85 12.00
N ALA A 58 -8.81 -13.90 11.88
CA ALA A 58 -8.35 -15.22 11.38
C ALA A 58 -7.94 -15.21 9.89
N GLU A 59 -8.35 -14.19 9.12
CA GLU A 59 -8.14 -14.09 7.67
C GLU A 59 -7.08 -13.04 7.31
N ARG A 60 -6.63 -12.21 8.24
CA ARG A 60 -5.67 -11.12 7.98
C ARG A 60 -4.39 -11.60 7.32
N ASN A 61 -3.90 -12.77 7.72
CA ASN A 61 -2.68 -13.37 7.16
C ASN A 61 -2.88 -14.11 5.82
N SER A 62 -4.10 -14.17 5.30
CA SER A 62 -4.38 -14.96 4.10
C SER A 62 -4.24 -14.20 2.79
N ASN A 63 -4.38 -12.88 2.81
CA ASN A 63 -4.35 -12.02 1.64
C ASN A 63 -3.69 -10.67 1.97
N MET A 64 -2.37 -10.60 1.84
CA MET A 64 -1.57 -9.45 2.24
C MET A 64 -1.03 -8.69 1.04
N LYS A 65 -0.76 -7.39 1.21
CA LYS A 65 0.13 -6.64 0.33
C LYS A 65 1.57 -6.84 0.81
N TYR A 66 2.53 -6.99 -0.12
CA TYR A 66 3.95 -7.12 0.19
C TYR A 66 4.71 -5.97 -0.44
N TYR A 67 5.44 -5.23 0.38
CA TYR A 67 6.27 -4.11 -0.04
C TYR A 67 7.74 -4.44 0.12
N PHE A 68 8.58 -3.83 -0.73
CA PHE A 68 10.03 -3.97 -0.66
C PHE A 68 10.61 -2.95 0.32
N ILE A 69 11.62 -3.37 1.09
CA ILE A 69 12.29 -2.48 2.05
C ILE A 69 13.11 -1.37 1.36
N ASP A 70 13.38 -1.53 0.08
CA ASP A 70 14.19 -0.60 -0.73
C ASP A 70 13.63 -0.49 -2.16
N ASN A 71 13.48 0.76 -2.64
CA ASN A 71 12.97 1.04 -3.98
C ASN A 71 13.94 0.64 -5.10
N GLY A 72 15.24 0.67 -4.85
CA GLY A 72 16.24 0.23 -5.82
C GLY A 72 16.12 -1.27 -6.08
N LEU A 73 15.90 -2.06 -5.03
CA LEU A 73 15.64 -3.49 -5.16
C LEU A 73 14.33 -3.77 -5.91
N LEU A 74 13.26 -3.03 -5.62
CA LEU A 74 12.00 -3.16 -6.34
C LEU A 74 12.17 -2.82 -7.83
N HIS A 75 12.89 -1.74 -8.14
CA HIS A 75 13.09 -1.26 -9.51
C HIS A 75 13.77 -2.29 -10.43
N ILE A 76 14.66 -3.12 -9.89
CA ILE A 76 15.36 -4.17 -10.67
C ILE A 76 14.37 -5.13 -11.34
N PHE A 77 13.20 -5.35 -10.74
CA PHE A 77 12.21 -6.33 -11.20
C PHE A 77 11.09 -5.73 -12.07
N LEU A 78 11.02 -4.40 -12.21
CA LEU A 78 9.91 -3.72 -12.88
C LEU A 78 10.36 -3.05 -14.18
N THR A 79 9.54 -3.17 -15.23
CA THR A 79 9.76 -2.50 -16.51
C THR A 79 9.15 -1.09 -16.51
N ASP A 80 7.94 -0.94 -15.98
CA ASP A 80 7.29 0.36 -15.72
C ASP A 80 7.07 0.46 -14.20
N ALA A 81 7.93 1.23 -13.56
CA ALA A 81 8.04 1.21 -12.11
C ALA A 81 7.38 2.41 -11.42
N ASN A 82 7.10 3.52 -12.13
CA ASN A 82 6.81 4.82 -11.53
C ASN A 82 5.72 4.79 -10.44
N THR A 83 4.55 4.23 -10.72
CA THR A 83 3.45 4.17 -9.76
C THR A 83 3.74 3.20 -8.60
N SER A 84 4.40 2.07 -8.90
CA SER A 84 4.78 1.08 -7.91
C SER A 84 5.87 1.58 -6.96
N LEU A 85 6.86 2.33 -7.49
CA LEU A 85 7.92 2.93 -6.68
C LEU A 85 7.37 4.05 -5.79
N LEU A 86 6.40 4.84 -6.30
CA LEU A 86 5.76 5.88 -5.51
C LEU A 86 5.01 5.29 -4.30
N GLU A 87 4.21 4.26 -4.52
CA GLU A 87 3.48 3.61 -3.43
C GLU A 87 4.43 2.88 -2.47
N ASN A 88 5.46 2.22 -3.00
CA ASN A 88 6.42 1.50 -2.16
C ASN A 88 7.25 2.45 -1.26
N ILE A 89 7.64 3.66 -1.73
CA ILE A 89 8.38 4.60 -0.86
C ILE A 89 7.50 5.15 0.26
N VAL A 90 6.20 5.35 0.01
CA VAL A 90 5.23 5.72 1.05
C VAL A 90 5.10 4.58 2.06
N ALA A 91 4.94 3.33 1.59
CA ALA A 91 4.90 2.15 2.44
C ALA A 91 6.14 2.03 3.34
N ILE A 92 7.34 2.20 2.78
CA ILE A 92 8.61 2.17 3.53
C ILE A 92 8.60 3.21 4.65
N GLN A 93 8.22 4.45 4.34
CA GLN A 93 8.23 5.53 5.32
C GLN A 93 7.21 5.30 6.43
N LEU A 94 6.00 4.89 6.09
CA LEU A 94 4.97 4.57 7.08
C LEU A 94 5.38 3.39 7.95
N TYR A 95 5.93 2.33 7.34
CA TYR A 95 6.40 1.15 8.08
C TYR A 95 7.59 1.47 9.02
N LYS A 96 8.51 2.35 8.61
CA LYS A 96 9.59 2.84 9.49
C LYS A 96 9.05 3.58 10.71
N LYS A 97 7.98 4.35 10.55
CA LYS A 97 7.40 5.17 11.61
C LYS A 97 6.47 4.40 12.54
N TYR A 98 5.63 3.54 11.98
CA TYR A 98 4.51 2.89 12.68
C TYR A 98 4.61 1.36 12.75
N GLY A 99 5.60 0.75 12.09
CA GLY A 99 5.79 -0.70 12.13
C GLY A 99 4.56 -1.47 11.65
N ASN A 100 4.14 -2.43 12.46
CA ASN A 100 2.99 -3.29 12.16
C ASN A 100 1.62 -2.60 12.36
N GLU A 101 1.59 -1.34 12.78
CA GLU A 101 0.35 -0.55 12.94
C GLU A 101 -0.12 0.07 11.62
N VAL A 102 0.60 -0.18 10.53
CA VAL A 102 0.20 0.20 9.17
C VAL A 102 -0.57 -0.93 8.52
N TYR A 103 -1.74 -0.61 8.00
CA TYR A 103 -2.62 -1.54 7.31
C TYR A 103 -3.03 -0.97 5.96
N PHE A 104 -3.53 -1.81 5.05
CA PHE A 104 -4.38 -1.36 3.96
C PHE A 104 -5.84 -1.67 4.27
N TYR A 105 -6.75 -1.03 3.57
CA TYR A 105 -8.19 -1.32 3.69
C TYR A 105 -8.72 -1.80 2.34
N ASN A 106 -9.30 -2.99 2.31
CA ASN A 106 -9.91 -3.54 1.10
C ASN A 106 -11.12 -4.41 1.49
N GLN A 107 -12.32 -3.85 1.21
CA GLN A 107 -13.59 -4.56 1.33
C GLN A 107 -14.51 -4.15 0.16
N ASN A 108 -15.26 -3.05 0.28
CA ASN A 108 -16.09 -2.47 -0.78
C ASN A 108 -15.39 -1.30 -1.49
N ILE A 109 -14.32 -0.82 -0.89
CA ILE A 109 -13.43 0.24 -1.36
C ILE A 109 -12.00 -0.22 -1.08
N GLU A 110 -11.04 0.35 -1.80
CA GLU A 110 -9.63 0.15 -1.53
C GLU A 110 -9.00 1.45 -1.07
N VAL A 111 -8.28 1.42 0.07
CA VAL A 111 -7.44 2.51 0.56
C VAL A 111 -6.05 1.94 0.82
N ASP A 112 -5.03 2.61 0.26
CA ASP A 112 -3.68 2.07 0.23
C ASP A 112 -3.07 1.90 1.61
N PHE A 113 -3.21 2.91 2.48
CA PHE A 113 -2.70 2.83 3.85
C PHE A 113 -3.64 3.48 4.84
N ILE A 114 -3.80 2.84 5.98
CA ILE A 114 -4.46 3.40 7.17
C ILE A 114 -3.62 3.14 8.41
N ILE A 115 -3.61 4.11 9.30
CA ILE A 115 -3.04 4.01 10.65
C ILE A 115 -4.19 4.26 11.64
N PRO A 116 -4.89 3.20 12.08
CA PRO A 116 -6.11 3.33 12.88
C PRO A 116 -5.92 4.12 14.17
N GLU A 117 -4.83 3.87 14.90
CA GLU A 117 -4.49 4.55 16.14
C GLU A 117 -4.31 6.07 15.97
N GLN A 118 -3.84 6.49 14.78
CA GLN A 118 -3.67 7.90 14.43
C GLN A 118 -4.88 8.47 13.68
N LYS A 119 -5.90 7.64 13.41
CA LYS A 119 -7.05 8.00 12.57
C LYS A 119 -6.65 8.70 11.27
N THR A 120 -5.62 8.16 10.63
CA THR A 120 -5.02 8.73 9.41
C THR A 120 -5.12 7.74 8.26
N ALA A 121 -5.51 8.23 7.08
CA ALA A 121 -5.61 7.44 5.86
C ALA A 121 -4.83 8.09 4.71
N TYR A 122 -4.24 7.26 3.85
CA TYR A 122 -3.45 7.67 2.70
C TYR A 122 -3.87 6.91 1.46
N GLN A 123 -4.03 7.65 0.35
CA GLN A 123 -4.01 7.13 -1.01
C GLN A 123 -2.73 7.56 -1.70
N VAL A 124 -2.26 6.77 -2.66
CA VAL A 124 -1.07 7.09 -3.44
C VAL A 124 -1.40 7.05 -4.92
N SER A 125 -1.32 8.19 -5.56
CA SER A 125 -1.57 8.31 -7.00
C SER A 125 -0.45 9.09 -7.67
N TYR A 126 0.03 8.60 -8.82
CA TYR A 126 1.10 9.31 -9.54
C TYR A 126 0.66 10.70 -9.99
N SER A 127 -0.59 10.82 -10.42
CA SER A 127 -1.25 12.07 -10.79
C SER A 127 -2.76 11.98 -10.60
N LEU A 128 -3.39 13.12 -10.30
CA LEU A 128 -4.83 13.30 -10.20
C LEU A 128 -5.40 14.14 -11.36
N MET A 129 -4.65 14.28 -12.45
CA MET A 129 -5.11 15.04 -13.62
C MET A 129 -6.22 14.32 -14.40
N ASP A 130 -6.24 12.99 -14.37
CA ASP A 130 -7.34 12.20 -14.91
C ASP A 130 -8.53 12.22 -13.96
N GLU A 131 -9.71 12.63 -14.47
CA GLU A 131 -10.92 12.79 -13.68
C GLU A 131 -11.39 11.48 -13.03
N ASN A 132 -11.28 10.34 -13.72
CA ASN A 132 -11.67 9.04 -13.14
C ASN A 132 -10.73 8.66 -11.98
N THR A 133 -9.43 8.93 -12.12
CA THR A 133 -8.46 8.70 -11.06
C THR A 133 -8.75 9.62 -9.88
N TYR A 134 -8.96 10.90 -10.12
CA TYR A 134 -9.31 11.87 -9.10
C TYR A 134 -10.54 11.44 -8.29
N GLN A 135 -11.63 11.10 -8.99
CA GLN A 135 -12.88 10.66 -8.35
C GLN A 135 -12.66 9.38 -7.55
N ARG A 136 -12.00 8.38 -8.12
CA ARG A 136 -11.74 7.10 -7.45
C ARG A 136 -10.99 7.28 -6.13
N GLU A 137 -9.87 8.02 -6.15
CA GLU A 137 -9.03 8.20 -4.96
C GLU A 137 -9.75 9.04 -3.88
N THR A 138 -10.44 10.09 -4.31
CA THR A 138 -11.20 10.97 -3.40
C THR A 138 -12.37 10.24 -2.77
N GLU A 139 -13.20 9.56 -3.59
CA GLU A 139 -14.35 8.81 -3.09
C GLU A 139 -13.96 7.65 -2.16
N ALA A 140 -12.84 7.00 -2.41
CA ALA A 140 -12.36 5.94 -1.53
C ALA A 140 -12.12 6.44 -0.10
N LEU A 141 -11.45 7.59 0.06
CA LEU A 141 -11.21 8.20 1.36
C LEU A 141 -12.51 8.69 2.02
N ILE A 142 -13.40 9.32 1.25
CA ILE A 142 -14.70 9.79 1.75
C ILE A 142 -15.54 8.61 2.24
N LYS A 143 -15.62 7.54 1.46
CA LYS A 143 -16.36 6.32 1.83
C LYS A 143 -15.73 5.63 3.06
N LEU A 144 -14.38 5.56 3.13
CA LEU A 144 -13.70 5.05 4.32
C LEU A 144 -14.13 5.85 5.55
N ASN A 145 -14.12 7.17 5.48
CA ASN A 145 -14.46 8.05 6.60
C ASN A 145 -15.92 7.88 7.10
N THR A 146 -16.84 7.37 6.26
CA THR A 146 -18.20 7.06 6.70
C THR A 146 -18.28 5.77 7.54
N VAL A 147 -17.37 4.82 7.29
CA VAL A 147 -17.31 3.53 7.99
C VAL A 147 -16.35 3.59 9.17
N PHE A 148 -15.27 4.31 8.99
CA PHE A 148 -14.18 4.44 9.95
C PHE A 148 -13.76 5.92 10.02
N PRO A 149 -14.24 6.71 11.01
CA PRO A 149 -13.94 8.13 11.10
C PRO A 149 -12.45 8.43 11.18
N MET A 150 -11.95 9.19 10.19
CA MET A 150 -10.56 9.62 10.09
C MET A 150 -10.44 11.10 10.47
N GLU A 151 -9.35 11.45 11.13
CA GLU A 151 -9.02 12.84 11.47
C GLU A 151 -8.17 13.50 10.38
N GLN A 152 -7.36 12.70 9.68
CA GLN A 152 -6.48 13.16 8.62
C GLN A 152 -6.57 12.25 7.40
N MET A 153 -6.70 12.84 6.22
CA MET A 153 -6.75 12.11 4.96
C MET A 153 -5.85 12.77 3.93
N TYR A 154 -5.01 11.96 3.30
CA TYR A 154 -3.98 12.40 2.37
C TYR A 154 -4.07 11.65 1.05
N ILE A 155 -3.79 12.36 -0.06
CA ILE A 155 -3.42 11.73 -1.33
C ILE A 155 -1.98 12.15 -1.62
N ILE A 156 -1.07 11.17 -1.59
CA ILE A 156 0.33 11.41 -1.91
C ILE A 156 0.52 11.28 -3.40
N THR A 157 1.02 12.34 -4.03
CA THR A 157 1.24 12.40 -5.48
C THR A 157 2.72 12.56 -5.82
N LYS A 158 3.04 12.49 -7.11
CA LYS A 158 4.40 12.81 -7.56
C LYS A 158 4.77 14.28 -7.26
N ASP A 159 3.93 15.22 -7.68
CA ASP A 159 4.24 16.66 -7.68
C ASP A 159 3.04 17.61 -7.51
N GLU A 160 1.82 17.08 -7.35
CA GLU A 160 0.61 17.89 -7.16
C GLU A 160 0.40 18.27 -5.69
N GLU A 161 -0.04 19.51 -5.46
CA GLU A 161 -0.33 20.04 -4.13
C GLU A 161 -1.64 20.85 -4.16
N ARG A 162 -2.61 20.45 -3.34
CA ARG A 162 -3.89 21.16 -3.14
C ARG A 162 -4.66 20.59 -1.95
N THR A 163 -5.64 21.34 -1.48
CA THR A 163 -6.62 20.84 -0.51
C THR A 163 -7.95 20.61 -1.22
N ILE A 164 -8.54 19.44 -1.03
CA ILE A 164 -9.87 19.09 -1.53
C ILE A 164 -10.84 19.21 -0.36
N ALA A 165 -11.71 20.21 -0.41
CA ALA A 165 -12.77 20.39 0.58
C ALA A 165 -14.03 19.65 0.15
N HIS A 166 -14.63 18.88 1.06
CA HIS A 166 -15.90 18.19 0.85
C HIS A 166 -17.00 18.77 1.74
N GLU A 167 -18.25 18.73 1.28
CA GLU A 167 -19.43 19.35 1.90
C GLU A 167 -19.66 19.05 3.39
N LYS A 168 -19.06 18.00 3.93
CA LYS A 168 -19.21 17.57 5.34
C LYS A 168 -18.06 18.06 6.25
N GLY A 169 -17.33 19.08 5.84
CA GLY A 169 -16.16 19.57 6.59
C GLY A 169 -14.96 18.61 6.56
N ILE A 170 -14.97 17.65 5.63
CA ILE A 170 -13.90 16.72 5.38
C ILE A 170 -12.89 17.37 4.44
N ASN A 171 -11.64 17.46 4.85
CA ASN A 171 -10.55 17.94 4.01
C ASN A 171 -9.63 16.79 3.66
N ILE A 172 -9.28 16.68 2.38
CA ILE A 172 -8.26 15.77 1.90
C ILE A 172 -7.08 16.60 1.42
N GLU A 173 -5.92 16.39 2.02
CA GLU A 173 -4.69 17.06 1.63
C GLU A 173 -3.98 16.30 0.53
N VAL A 174 -3.80 16.93 -0.63
CA VAL A 174 -2.96 16.39 -1.72
C VAL A 174 -1.56 16.94 -1.55
N ILE A 175 -0.57 16.07 -1.38
CA ILE A 175 0.80 16.46 -1.04
C ILE A 175 1.78 15.76 -1.98
N PRO A 176 2.77 16.47 -2.58
CA PRO A 176 3.86 15.85 -3.31
C PRO A 176 4.70 14.94 -2.40
N VAL A 177 5.08 13.77 -2.88
CA VAL A 177 5.84 12.78 -2.09
C VAL A 177 7.11 13.35 -1.49
N TRP A 178 7.85 14.19 -2.23
CA TRP A 178 9.08 14.79 -1.71
C TRP A 178 8.82 15.70 -0.52
N LYS A 179 7.74 16.49 -0.55
CA LYS A 179 7.34 17.39 0.55
C LYS A 179 6.85 16.59 1.76
N TRP A 180 6.04 15.55 1.51
CA TRP A 180 5.57 14.65 2.56
C TRP A 180 6.73 13.94 3.27
N LEU A 181 7.70 13.40 2.51
CA LEU A 181 8.89 12.75 3.08
C LEU A 181 9.73 13.70 3.95
N LEU A 182 9.90 14.96 3.55
CA LEU A 182 10.60 15.96 4.35
C LEU A 182 9.86 16.25 5.66
N ASN A 183 8.56 16.43 5.63
CA ASN A 183 7.74 16.68 6.82
C ASN A 183 7.80 15.49 7.79
N GLU A 184 7.68 14.27 7.29
CA GLU A 184 7.77 13.05 8.09
C GLU A 184 9.17 12.82 8.71
N THR A 185 10.22 13.39 8.11
CA THR A 185 11.60 13.29 8.62
C THR A 185 11.90 14.33 9.70
N ILE A 186 11.22 15.48 9.69
CA ILE A 186 11.46 16.59 10.63
C ILE A 186 10.74 16.37 11.97
N ILE A 187 9.66 15.58 12.00
CA ILE A 187 8.92 15.24 13.22
C ILE A 187 9.57 14.01 13.89
N LYS A 188 10.70 14.21 14.52
CA LYS A 188 11.33 13.28 15.45
C LYS A 188 11.36 13.86 16.84
#